data_bd2ca2450ba18f90596143dfe28731d0
#
_entry.id   bd2ca2450ba18f90596143dfe28731d0
#
_cell.length_a   1.000
_cell.length_b   1.000
_cell.length_c   1.000
_cell.angle_alpha   90.00
_cell.angle_beta   90.00
_cell.angle_gamma   90.00
#
_symmetry.space_group_name_H-M   'P 1'
#
loop_
_entity.id
_entity.type
_entity.pdbx_description
1 polymer ?
#
loop_
_entity_poly.entity_id
_entity_poly.type
_entity_poly.pdbx_seq_one_letter_code
_entity_poly.pdbx_strand_id
1 'polypeptide(L)'
;RLVGSEMCIRDRSMWVRYAAVVAVVVASGLFFITDWFRADSLDGIDMMAYNEPTLLLEGGDEIDLSGRSFTMKRDQALIKNDADNLLSYEAEGGTDKAKIVHNRLIIPRGKMYRLVLEDGTKVWLNSETELSYPSRFTGTKREVKLLGEAFFEVTPDKERPFYVKANGMDIRVLGTSFNVSAYQDSESTSTTLVEGSVAVSTANGAERTITPSERLAYNKKSHQLSVEKVDTELYTSWINGVYIFKNMPLEEILEKLSRWYDFSVTYQDETLKHTRFSLTADRKTDIDKLLEVINYTSDVKLEKQGKSINVKKRRIE
;
A
#
# COMPACT_ATOMS: atom_id res chain seq x y z
N ARG A 1 -24.03 -28.27 -72.72
CA ARG A 1 -24.54 -26.97 -72.22
C ARG A 1 -24.01 -26.77 -70.85
N LEU A 2 -23.04 -25.87 -70.75
CA LEU A 2 -22.45 -25.36 -69.48
C LEU A 2 -23.35 -24.27 -68.91
N VAL A 3 -23.87 -24.51 -67.75
CA VAL A 3 -24.40 -23.44 -66.90
C VAL A 3 -24.02 -23.80 -65.42
N GLY A 4 -23.25 -22.97 -64.76
CA GLY A 4 -23.02 -23.17 -63.31
C GLY A 4 -21.66 -22.77 -62.79
N SER A 5 -21.14 -21.61 -63.11
CA SER A 5 -19.87 -21.14 -62.49
C SER A 5 -19.84 -19.68 -62.02
N GLU A 6 -21.00 -19.00 -61.85
CA GLU A 6 -20.98 -17.57 -61.51
C GLU A 6 -21.50 -17.25 -60.09
N MET A 7 -21.91 -18.24 -59.31
CA MET A 7 -22.57 -18.00 -58.02
C MET A 7 -21.63 -18.09 -56.78
N CYS A 8 -20.37 -18.41 -56.94
CA CYS A 8 -19.42 -18.57 -55.80
C CYS A 8 -18.49 -17.37 -55.47
N ILE A 9 -18.41 -16.37 -56.36
CA ILE A 9 -17.43 -15.28 -56.19
C ILE A 9 -17.99 -14.12 -55.40
N ARG A 10 -19.30 -13.92 -55.37
CA ARG A 10 -19.95 -12.77 -54.71
C ARG A 10 -20.11 -12.95 -53.20
N ASP A 11 -20.16 -14.17 -52.73
CA ASP A 11 -20.33 -14.47 -51.29
C ASP A 11 -19.01 -14.37 -50.51
N ARG A 12 -17.88 -14.65 -51.15
CA ARG A 12 -16.56 -14.59 -50.52
C ARG A 12 -16.14 -13.17 -50.11
N SER A 13 -16.59 -12.14 -50.82
CA SER A 13 -16.24 -10.74 -50.51
C SER A 13 -17.01 -10.18 -49.31
N MET A 14 -18.20 -10.67 -49.04
CA MET A 14 -18.98 -10.28 -47.83
C MET A 14 -18.39 -10.90 -46.56
N TRP A 15 -18.00 -12.16 -46.59
CA TRP A 15 -17.34 -12.83 -45.45
C TRP A 15 -16.02 -12.18 -45.08
N VAL A 16 -15.23 -11.72 -46.02
CA VAL A 16 -13.98 -10.98 -45.76
C VAL A 16 -14.24 -9.64 -45.10
N ARG A 17 -15.32 -8.93 -45.46
CA ARG A 17 -15.71 -7.65 -44.84
C ARG A 17 -16.18 -7.83 -43.39
N TYR A 18 -16.96 -8.87 -43.13
CA TYR A 18 -17.39 -9.20 -41.75
C TYR A 18 -16.21 -9.68 -40.88
N ALA A 19 -15.30 -10.48 -41.43
CA ALA A 19 -14.08 -10.89 -40.72
C ALA A 19 -13.19 -9.70 -40.38
N ALA A 20 -13.05 -8.70 -41.26
CA ALA A 20 -12.30 -7.50 -40.97
C ALA A 20 -12.94 -6.63 -39.85
N VAL A 21 -14.27 -6.50 -39.84
CA VAL A 21 -15.00 -5.78 -38.78
C VAL A 21 -14.86 -6.50 -37.45
N VAL A 22 -15.02 -7.82 -37.41
CA VAL A 22 -14.83 -8.64 -36.22
C VAL A 22 -13.38 -8.54 -35.71
N ALA A 23 -12.39 -8.57 -36.59
CA ALA A 23 -10.99 -8.41 -36.20
C ALA A 23 -10.69 -7.04 -35.59
N VAL A 24 -11.29 -5.95 -36.10
CA VAL A 24 -11.14 -4.61 -35.54
C VAL A 24 -11.83 -4.50 -34.21
N VAL A 25 -13.02 -5.07 -34.02
CA VAL A 25 -13.74 -5.07 -32.73
C VAL A 25 -12.98 -5.89 -31.68
N VAL A 26 -12.44 -7.05 -32.05
CA VAL A 26 -11.61 -7.88 -31.17
C VAL A 26 -10.29 -7.19 -30.84
N ALA A 27 -9.62 -6.56 -31.80
CA ALA A 27 -8.38 -5.83 -31.58
C ALA A 27 -8.59 -4.59 -30.70
N SER A 28 -9.69 -3.83 -30.91
CA SER A 28 -10.03 -2.70 -30.05
C SER A 28 -10.43 -3.18 -28.66
N GLY A 29 -11.21 -4.26 -28.52
CA GLY A 29 -11.54 -4.87 -27.23
C GLY A 29 -10.30 -5.34 -26.47
N LEU A 30 -9.35 -5.99 -27.13
CA LEU A 30 -8.06 -6.39 -26.56
C LEU A 30 -7.21 -5.16 -26.17
N PHE A 31 -7.20 -4.12 -26.98
CA PHE A 31 -6.49 -2.88 -26.66
C PHE A 31 -7.06 -2.21 -25.41
N PHE A 32 -8.39 -2.10 -25.29
CA PHE A 32 -9.03 -1.58 -24.09
C PHE A 32 -8.80 -2.47 -22.86
N ILE A 33 -8.77 -3.78 -23.02
CA ILE A 33 -8.47 -4.72 -21.91
C ILE A 33 -7.00 -4.58 -21.49
N THR A 34 -6.06 -4.48 -22.42
CA THR A 34 -4.63 -4.33 -22.10
C THR A 34 -4.30 -2.98 -21.45
N ASP A 35 -4.95 -1.89 -21.88
CA ASP A 35 -4.81 -0.58 -21.25
C ASP A 35 -5.47 -0.56 -19.84
N TRP A 36 -6.59 -1.28 -19.67
CA TRP A 36 -7.22 -1.45 -18.37
C TRP A 36 -6.30 -2.21 -17.38
N PHE A 37 -5.65 -3.27 -17.83
CA PHE A 37 -4.69 -4.02 -17.00
C PHE A 37 -3.35 -3.27 -16.80
N ARG A 38 -2.94 -2.43 -17.74
CA ARG A 38 -1.73 -1.62 -17.63
C ARG A 38 -1.89 -0.43 -16.67
N ALA A 39 -3.09 0.12 -16.55
CA ALA A 39 -3.37 1.23 -15.64
C ALA A 39 -3.39 0.81 -14.15
N ASP A 40 -3.38 -0.48 -13.86
CA ASP A 40 -3.50 -1.00 -12.49
C ASP A 40 -2.16 -1.44 -11.85
N SER A 41 -1.07 -1.50 -12.60
CA SER A 41 0.25 -1.68 -12.02
C SER A 41 0.70 -0.34 -11.43
N LEU A 42 0.91 -0.28 -10.12
CA LEU A 42 1.83 0.70 -9.53
C LEU A 42 3.19 0.34 -10.15
N ASP A 43 3.58 1.05 -11.22
CA ASP A 43 4.93 0.93 -11.76
C ASP A 43 5.86 1.27 -10.61
N GLY A 44 6.56 0.23 -10.10
CA GLY A 44 7.33 0.33 -8.87
C GLY A 44 8.36 1.44 -9.00
N ILE A 45 8.09 2.55 -8.32
CA ILE A 45 9.15 3.51 -8.02
C ILE A 45 10.15 2.78 -7.14
N ASP A 46 11.41 2.91 -7.46
CA ASP A 46 12.45 2.50 -6.53
C ASP A 46 12.41 3.43 -5.31
N MET A 47 11.69 3.01 -4.27
CA MET A 47 11.57 3.78 -3.02
C MET A 47 12.94 3.98 -2.34
N MET A 48 13.95 3.17 -2.69
CA MET A 48 15.32 3.33 -2.17
C MET A 48 16.05 4.52 -2.80
N ALA A 49 15.54 5.08 -3.90
CA ALA A 49 16.08 6.31 -4.49
C ALA A 49 15.78 7.56 -3.64
N TYR A 50 14.82 7.46 -2.71
CA TYR A 50 14.37 8.58 -1.89
C TYR A 50 14.91 8.45 -0.46
N ASN A 51 15.50 9.53 0.06
CA ASN A 51 15.98 9.60 1.45
C ASN A 51 15.05 10.41 2.35
N GLU A 52 14.20 11.25 1.77
CA GLU A 52 13.26 12.11 2.48
C GLU A 52 11.82 11.94 1.94
N PRO A 53 10.80 12.19 2.76
CA PRO A 53 9.41 12.16 2.30
C PRO A 53 9.22 13.08 1.10
N THR A 54 8.71 12.55 0.01
CA THR A 54 8.64 13.26 -1.27
C THR A 54 7.23 13.18 -1.86
N LEU A 55 6.70 14.33 -2.27
CA LEU A 55 5.47 14.43 -3.03
C LEU A 55 5.79 14.49 -4.53
N LEU A 56 5.35 13.48 -5.27
CA LEU A 56 5.39 13.47 -6.74
C LEU A 56 4.05 13.96 -7.28
N LEU A 57 4.10 14.99 -8.09
CA LEU A 57 2.94 15.56 -8.75
C LEU A 57 2.77 14.97 -10.16
N GLU A 58 1.52 14.85 -10.61
CA GLU A 58 1.27 14.52 -12.03
C GLU A 58 1.98 15.56 -12.92
N GLY A 59 2.87 15.08 -13.79
CA GLY A 59 3.73 15.95 -14.63
C GLY A 59 5.21 15.83 -14.28
N GLY A 60 5.55 15.11 -13.20
CA GLY A 60 6.94 14.74 -12.88
C GLY A 60 7.66 15.70 -11.93
N ASP A 61 6.97 16.74 -11.42
CA ASP A 61 7.57 17.60 -10.40
C ASP A 61 7.69 16.85 -9.08
N GLU A 62 8.87 16.90 -8.46
CA GLU A 62 9.18 16.29 -7.17
C GLU A 62 9.35 17.37 -6.09
N ILE A 63 8.69 17.21 -4.96
CA ILE A 63 8.76 18.15 -3.85
C ILE A 63 9.22 17.41 -2.60
N ASP A 64 10.42 17.76 -2.13
CA ASP A 64 10.93 17.32 -0.82
C ASP A 64 10.13 17.99 0.30
N LEU A 65 9.52 17.18 1.16
CA LEU A 65 8.66 17.63 2.25
C LEU A 65 9.42 17.82 3.58
N SER A 66 10.70 17.44 3.64
CA SER A 66 11.48 17.44 4.88
C SER A 66 11.71 18.85 5.42
N GLY A 67 11.32 19.07 6.69
CA GLY A 67 11.65 20.28 7.45
C GLY A 67 11.16 21.60 6.85
N ARG A 68 10.23 21.57 5.89
CA ARG A 68 9.74 22.76 5.19
C ARG A 68 8.25 22.94 5.38
N SER A 69 7.87 24.14 5.84
CA SER A 69 6.46 24.56 5.78
C SER A 69 6.25 25.38 4.50
N PHE A 70 5.26 24.99 3.72
CA PHE A 70 4.86 25.74 2.53
C PHE A 70 3.36 25.63 2.30
N THR A 71 2.85 26.57 1.51
CA THR A 71 1.51 26.53 0.97
C THR A 71 1.61 26.79 -0.52
N MET A 72 1.06 25.91 -1.33
CA MET A 72 1.04 26.07 -2.77
C MET A 72 -0.35 25.80 -3.31
N LYS A 73 -0.70 26.51 -4.38
CA LYS A 73 -1.95 26.29 -5.10
C LYS A 73 -1.63 25.56 -6.39
N ARG A 74 -2.24 24.40 -6.59
CA ARG A 74 -2.11 23.64 -7.82
C ARG A 74 -3.40 22.88 -8.12
N ASP A 75 -3.83 22.89 -9.38
CA ASP A 75 -4.97 22.13 -9.90
C ASP A 75 -6.25 22.27 -9.06
N GLN A 76 -6.55 23.51 -8.60
CA GLN A 76 -7.69 23.87 -7.75
C GLN A 76 -7.69 23.23 -6.36
N ALA A 77 -6.55 22.74 -5.91
CA ALA A 77 -6.30 22.35 -4.54
C ALA A 77 -5.27 23.26 -3.89
N LEU A 78 -5.48 23.59 -2.64
CA LEU A 78 -4.49 24.21 -1.79
C LEU A 78 -3.75 23.12 -1.05
N ILE A 79 -2.46 22.94 -1.36
CA ILE A 79 -1.58 21.96 -0.76
C ILE A 79 -0.77 22.68 0.32
N LYS A 80 -0.89 22.20 1.56
CA LYS A 80 -0.15 22.74 2.69
C LYS A 80 0.73 21.64 3.28
N ASN A 81 1.97 21.97 3.52
CA ASN A 81 2.91 21.13 4.25
C ASN A 81 3.34 21.85 5.51
N ASP A 82 3.32 21.18 6.66
CA ASP A 82 3.80 21.77 7.91
C ASP A 82 5.07 21.06 8.42
N ALA A 83 5.75 21.70 9.38
CA ALA A 83 6.97 21.18 9.96
C ALA A 83 6.77 19.91 10.81
N ASP A 84 5.51 19.56 11.15
CA ASP A 84 5.15 18.38 11.95
C ASP A 84 4.87 17.13 11.08
N ASN A 85 5.41 17.10 9.86
CA ASN A 85 5.22 16.01 8.91
C ASN A 85 3.73 15.78 8.54
N LEU A 86 3.02 16.87 8.28
CA LEU A 86 1.62 16.84 7.86
C LEU A 86 1.45 17.51 6.50
N LEU A 87 1.01 16.74 5.52
CA LEU A 87 0.55 17.24 4.22
C LEU A 87 -0.98 17.29 4.22
N SER A 88 -1.57 18.39 3.79
CA SER A 88 -3.02 18.52 3.72
C SER A 88 -3.48 19.11 2.40
N TYR A 89 -4.64 18.66 1.95
CA TYR A 89 -5.32 19.12 0.75
C TYR A 89 -6.62 19.81 1.14
N GLU A 90 -6.82 21.04 0.67
CA GLU A 90 -8.06 21.77 0.79
C GLU A 90 -8.60 22.06 -0.61
N ALA A 91 -9.85 21.66 -0.89
CA ALA A 91 -10.48 21.99 -2.15
C ALA A 91 -10.74 23.51 -2.22
N GLU A 92 -10.25 24.20 -3.24
CA GLU A 92 -10.75 25.53 -3.58
C GLU A 92 -11.96 25.39 -4.50
N GLY A 93 -13.03 26.12 -4.20
CA GLY A 93 -14.28 26.10 -4.94
C GLY A 93 -14.07 26.25 -6.45
N GLY A 94 -14.24 25.17 -7.17
CA GLY A 94 -14.09 25.07 -8.62
C GLY A 94 -15.21 24.23 -9.21
N THR A 95 -15.52 24.48 -10.49
CA THR A 95 -16.54 23.75 -11.25
C THR A 95 -16.09 22.29 -11.48
N ASP A 96 -17.05 21.37 -11.62
CA ASP A 96 -16.86 19.91 -11.91
C ASP A 96 -15.97 19.59 -13.14
N LYS A 97 -15.46 20.58 -13.85
CA LYS A 97 -14.64 20.43 -15.06
C LYS A 97 -13.13 20.47 -14.82
N ALA A 98 -12.67 20.52 -13.56
CA ALA A 98 -11.24 20.49 -13.26
C ALA A 98 -10.61 19.14 -13.66
N LYS A 99 -9.45 19.20 -14.29
CA LYS A 99 -8.66 18.00 -14.57
C LYS A 99 -8.29 17.34 -13.22
N ILE A 100 -8.64 16.08 -13.05
CA ILE A 100 -8.20 15.28 -11.90
C ILE A 100 -6.74 14.95 -12.13
N VAL A 101 -5.88 15.31 -11.20
CA VAL A 101 -4.46 14.96 -11.18
C VAL A 101 -4.19 13.94 -10.10
N HIS A 102 -3.33 12.98 -10.38
CA HIS A 102 -2.92 11.97 -9.43
C HIS A 102 -1.55 12.31 -8.86
N ASN A 103 -1.48 12.35 -7.55
CA ASN A 103 -0.25 12.59 -6.81
C ASN A 103 0.20 11.28 -6.13
N ARG A 104 1.50 11.19 -5.87
CA ARG A 104 2.08 10.05 -5.15
C ARG A 104 2.90 10.61 -3.99
N LEU A 105 2.64 10.11 -2.78
CA LEU A 105 3.41 10.45 -1.59
C LEU A 105 4.29 9.26 -1.24
N ILE A 106 5.61 9.49 -1.26
CA ILE A 106 6.63 8.48 -1.02
C ILE A 106 7.25 8.72 0.34
N ILE A 107 7.23 7.69 1.19
CA ILE A 107 7.82 7.70 2.52
C ILE A 107 8.97 6.68 2.54
N PRO A 108 10.23 7.12 2.61
CA PRO A 108 11.36 6.21 2.65
C PRO A 108 11.50 5.50 4.00
N ARG A 109 12.47 4.60 4.10
CA ARG A 109 12.82 3.93 5.36
C ARG A 109 13.19 4.96 6.43
N GLY A 110 12.91 4.66 7.67
CA GLY A 110 13.20 5.54 8.80
C GLY A 110 12.27 6.74 8.94
N LYS A 111 11.29 6.94 8.07
CA LYS A 111 10.39 8.09 8.09
C LYS A 111 8.94 7.65 8.29
N MET A 112 8.12 8.58 8.73
CA MET A 112 6.66 8.48 8.79
C MET A 112 6.07 9.83 8.40
N TYR A 113 4.88 9.80 7.85
CA TYR A 113 4.19 11.02 7.43
C TYR A 113 2.70 10.95 7.65
N ARG A 114 2.06 12.10 7.80
CA ARG A 114 0.61 12.22 7.90
C ARG A 114 0.07 12.95 6.69
N LEU A 115 -1.06 12.51 6.18
CA LEU A 115 -1.76 13.12 5.07
C LEU A 115 -3.22 13.35 5.44
N VAL A 116 -3.74 14.52 5.14
CA VAL A 116 -5.18 14.79 5.15
C VAL A 116 -5.62 14.98 3.70
N LEU A 117 -6.46 14.08 3.23
CA LEU A 117 -7.05 14.12 1.89
C LEU A 117 -8.14 15.22 1.82
N GLU A 118 -8.55 15.57 0.62
CA GLU A 118 -9.50 16.69 0.40
C GLU A 118 -10.89 16.45 1.00
N ASP A 119 -11.27 15.17 1.20
CA ASP A 119 -12.51 14.75 1.87
C ASP A 119 -12.41 14.76 3.41
N GLY A 120 -11.27 15.17 3.97
CA GLY A 120 -10.98 15.16 5.40
C GLY A 120 -10.52 13.80 5.94
N THR A 121 -10.38 12.77 5.10
CA THR A 121 -9.81 11.48 5.49
C THR A 121 -8.36 11.67 5.93
N LYS A 122 -8.02 11.15 7.13
CA LYS A 122 -6.67 11.21 7.66
C LYS A 122 -5.95 9.89 7.40
N VAL A 123 -4.70 9.99 6.96
CA VAL A 123 -3.85 8.84 6.66
C VAL A 123 -2.50 9.01 7.35
N TRP A 124 -2.11 8.01 8.13
CA TRP A 124 -0.75 7.88 8.65
C TRP A 124 -0.02 6.89 7.75
N LEU A 125 1.12 7.27 7.22
CA LEU A 125 1.95 6.44 6.36
C LEU A 125 3.19 6.02 7.12
N ASN A 126 3.46 4.72 7.16
CA ASN A 126 4.63 4.13 7.81
C ASN A 126 5.84 4.18 6.88
N SER A 127 6.99 3.77 7.39
CA SER A 127 8.24 3.67 6.63
C SER A 127 8.10 2.74 5.42
N GLU A 128 8.81 3.05 4.32
CA GLU A 128 8.82 2.28 3.08
C GLU A 128 7.40 2.14 2.48
N THR A 129 6.71 3.30 2.36
CA THR A 129 5.30 3.35 1.93
C THR A 129 5.11 4.35 0.79
N GLU A 130 4.32 3.95 -0.18
CA GLU A 130 3.81 4.81 -1.25
C GLU A 130 2.28 4.83 -1.22
N LEU A 131 1.70 6.04 -1.28
CA LEU A 131 0.28 6.25 -1.47
C LEU A 131 0.05 7.07 -2.74
N SER A 132 -0.73 6.51 -3.67
CA SER A 132 -1.20 7.23 -4.85
C SER A 132 -2.67 7.61 -4.67
N TYR A 133 -2.98 8.88 -4.88
CA TYR A 133 -4.31 9.45 -4.63
C TYR A 133 -4.60 10.62 -5.58
N PRO A 134 -5.86 10.87 -5.91
CA PRO A 134 -6.24 12.05 -6.69
C PRO A 134 -6.17 13.31 -5.82
N SER A 135 -5.85 14.46 -6.42
CA SER A 135 -5.90 15.76 -5.72
C SER A 135 -7.31 16.11 -5.22
N ARG A 136 -8.33 15.50 -5.81
CA ARG A 136 -9.74 15.63 -5.45
C ARG A 136 -10.52 14.38 -5.84
N PHE A 137 -11.42 13.93 -4.97
CA PHE A 137 -12.36 12.84 -5.30
C PHE A 137 -13.56 13.34 -6.07
N THR A 138 -13.76 12.79 -7.26
CA THR A 138 -14.90 13.11 -8.13
C THR A 138 -15.68 11.82 -8.43
N GLY A 139 -16.96 11.98 -8.78
CA GLY A 139 -17.82 10.82 -9.10
C GLY A 139 -18.35 10.09 -7.87
N THR A 140 -18.61 8.80 -8.02
CA THR A 140 -19.37 7.96 -7.07
C THR A 140 -18.51 7.18 -6.08
N LYS A 141 -17.19 7.31 -6.15
CA LYS A 141 -16.24 6.61 -5.26
C LYS A 141 -15.02 7.47 -4.92
N ARG A 142 -14.39 7.18 -3.80
CA ARG A 142 -13.10 7.72 -3.37
C ARG A 142 -12.08 6.59 -3.42
N GLU A 143 -11.04 6.70 -4.23
CA GLU A 143 -10.11 5.61 -4.44
C GLU A 143 -8.66 6.07 -4.27
N VAL A 144 -7.88 5.27 -3.53
CA VAL A 144 -6.44 5.42 -3.35
C VAL A 144 -5.75 4.08 -3.59
N LYS A 145 -4.45 4.11 -3.94
CA LYS A 145 -3.63 2.91 -4.10
C LYS A 145 -2.49 2.95 -3.09
N LEU A 146 -2.23 1.83 -2.41
CA LEU A 146 -1.24 1.70 -1.34
C LEU A 146 -0.22 0.59 -1.65
N LEU A 147 1.06 0.93 -1.53
CA LEU A 147 2.16 0.00 -1.31
C LEU A 147 2.80 0.34 0.04
N GLY A 148 3.11 -0.65 0.88
CA GLY A 148 3.62 -0.42 2.22
C GLY A 148 2.54 -0.50 3.29
N GLU A 149 2.60 0.33 4.32
CA GLU A 149 1.67 0.30 5.45
C GLU A 149 1.09 1.67 5.76
N ALA A 150 -0.24 1.72 5.88
CA ALA A 150 -0.95 2.93 6.27
C ALA A 150 -2.12 2.65 7.20
N PHE A 151 -2.37 3.58 8.10
CA PHE A 151 -3.57 3.64 8.92
C PHE A 151 -4.48 4.73 8.39
N PHE A 152 -5.76 4.42 8.27
CA PHE A 152 -6.78 5.31 7.73
C PHE A 152 -7.84 5.61 8.79
N GLU A 153 -8.17 6.89 8.95
CA GLU A 153 -9.42 7.37 9.57
C GLU A 153 -10.26 7.98 8.47
N VAL A 154 -11.14 7.18 7.88
CA VAL A 154 -11.93 7.59 6.71
C VAL A 154 -13.14 8.41 7.13
N THR A 155 -13.30 9.58 6.55
CA THR A 155 -14.47 10.44 6.73
C THR A 155 -15.75 9.71 6.28
N PRO A 156 -16.79 9.63 7.14
CA PRO A 156 -18.05 8.95 6.79
C PRO A 156 -18.74 9.57 5.58
N ASP A 157 -18.96 8.75 4.54
CA ASP A 157 -19.76 9.11 3.36
C ASP A 157 -20.35 7.83 2.75
N LYS A 158 -21.66 7.63 2.92
CA LYS A 158 -22.36 6.43 2.43
C LYS A 158 -22.64 6.47 0.93
N GLU A 159 -22.70 7.67 0.35
CA GLU A 159 -22.98 7.86 -1.07
C GLU A 159 -21.74 7.64 -1.93
N ARG A 160 -20.55 7.91 -1.38
CA ARG A 160 -19.27 7.73 -2.05
C ARG A 160 -18.34 6.83 -1.23
N PRO A 161 -18.42 5.51 -1.38
CA PRO A 161 -17.55 4.56 -0.70
C PRO A 161 -16.07 4.89 -0.93
N PHE A 162 -15.24 4.62 0.09
CA PHE A 162 -13.79 4.77 0.01
C PHE A 162 -13.15 3.41 -0.28
N TYR A 163 -12.23 3.38 -1.24
CA TYR A 163 -11.52 2.20 -1.68
C TYR A 163 -10.02 2.36 -1.47
N VAL A 164 -9.38 1.36 -0.86
CA VAL A 164 -7.93 1.20 -0.83
C VAL A 164 -7.56 0.00 -1.68
N LYS A 165 -6.87 0.23 -2.79
CA LYS A 165 -6.28 -0.84 -3.62
C LYS A 165 -4.89 -1.16 -3.09
N ALA A 166 -4.68 -2.38 -2.63
CA ALA A 166 -3.49 -2.80 -1.91
C ALA A 166 -3.08 -4.22 -2.30
N ASN A 167 -2.13 -4.35 -3.18
CA ASN A 167 -1.41 -5.59 -3.53
C ASN A 167 -2.27 -6.88 -3.51
N GLY A 168 -3.25 -6.96 -4.42
CA GLY A 168 -4.17 -8.10 -4.58
C GLY A 168 -5.45 -8.04 -3.75
N MET A 169 -5.65 -6.98 -2.95
CA MET A 169 -6.89 -6.72 -2.21
C MET A 169 -7.50 -5.37 -2.60
N ASP A 170 -8.79 -5.35 -2.79
CA ASP A 170 -9.62 -4.15 -2.87
C ASP A 170 -10.41 -4.03 -1.56
N ILE A 171 -10.12 -2.99 -0.79
CA ILE A 171 -10.68 -2.74 0.54
C ILE A 171 -11.69 -1.63 0.43
N ARG A 172 -12.95 -1.89 0.76
CA ARG A 172 -14.07 -0.93 0.68
C ARG A 172 -14.60 -0.59 2.07
N VAL A 173 -14.74 0.71 2.33
CA VAL A 173 -15.28 1.24 3.59
C VAL A 173 -16.21 2.43 3.35
N LEU A 174 -17.03 2.78 4.34
CA LEU A 174 -17.99 3.92 4.29
C LEU A 174 -17.67 5.03 5.31
N GLY A 175 -16.78 4.76 6.28
CA GLY A 175 -16.41 5.63 7.40
C GLY A 175 -15.88 4.73 8.51
N THR A 176 -14.57 4.54 8.57
CA THR A 176 -13.96 3.38 9.25
C THR A 176 -12.54 3.74 9.64
N SER A 177 -12.08 3.24 10.79
CA SER A 177 -10.69 3.33 11.26
C SER A 177 -10.03 1.96 11.13
N PHE A 178 -8.99 1.83 10.30
CA PHE A 178 -8.35 0.55 9.99
C PHE A 178 -6.91 0.71 9.54
N ASN A 179 -6.10 -0.33 9.76
CA ASN A 179 -4.73 -0.45 9.26
C ASN A 179 -4.68 -1.35 8.03
N VAL A 180 -3.83 -1.02 7.06
CA VAL A 180 -3.52 -1.86 5.91
C VAL A 180 -2.01 -2.03 5.83
N SER A 181 -1.54 -3.29 5.74
CA SER A 181 -0.14 -3.63 5.50
C SER A 181 -0.03 -4.41 4.19
N ALA A 182 0.62 -3.82 3.18
CA ALA A 182 0.69 -4.29 1.80
C ALA A 182 2.11 -4.16 1.21
N TYR A 183 3.13 -4.45 2.01
CA TYR A 183 4.52 -4.46 1.54
C TYR A 183 4.74 -5.50 0.45
N GLN A 184 5.57 -5.19 -0.56
CA GLN A 184 5.81 -6.09 -1.69
C GLN A 184 6.57 -7.35 -1.27
N ASP A 185 7.54 -7.20 -0.38
CA ASP A 185 8.40 -8.28 0.14
C ASP A 185 7.73 -9.17 1.17
N SER A 186 6.63 -8.73 1.80
CA SER A 186 5.86 -9.55 2.75
C SER A 186 5.04 -10.64 2.05
N GLU A 187 4.92 -11.82 2.66
CA GLU A 187 4.16 -12.96 2.10
C GLU A 187 2.65 -12.72 2.01
N SER A 188 2.14 -11.79 2.79
CA SER A 188 0.71 -11.49 2.86
C SER A 188 0.43 -9.99 2.80
N THR A 189 -0.73 -9.64 2.27
CA THR A 189 -1.37 -8.33 2.45
C THR A 189 -2.44 -8.47 3.52
N SER A 190 -2.55 -7.51 4.43
CA SER A 190 -3.53 -7.63 5.53
C SER A 190 -4.20 -6.31 5.86
N THR A 191 -5.41 -6.41 6.43
CA THR A 191 -6.14 -5.26 7.00
C THR A 191 -6.62 -5.60 8.40
N THR A 192 -6.47 -4.67 9.34
CA THR A 192 -6.90 -4.79 10.74
C THR A 192 -7.91 -3.70 11.04
N LEU A 193 -9.09 -4.09 11.49
CA LEU A 193 -10.20 -3.18 11.72
C LEU A 193 -10.26 -2.74 13.19
N VAL A 194 -10.25 -1.41 13.40
CA VAL A 194 -10.40 -0.80 14.72
C VAL A 194 -11.86 -0.39 14.96
N GLU A 195 -12.46 0.34 14.02
CA GLU A 195 -13.84 0.84 14.14
C GLU A 195 -14.55 0.83 12.79
N GLY A 196 -15.85 0.51 12.80
CA GLY A 196 -16.69 0.51 11.60
C GLY A 196 -16.83 -0.87 10.96
N SER A 197 -16.73 -0.96 9.64
CA SER A 197 -16.81 -2.19 8.85
C SER A 197 -15.94 -2.11 7.62
N VAL A 198 -15.23 -3.18 7.32
CA VAL A 198 -14.38 -3.33 6.14
C VAL A 198 -14.86 -4.49 5.28
N ALA A 199 -15.16 -4.23 4.01
CA ALA A 199 -15.38 -5.28 3.02
C ALA A 199 -14.13 -5.40 2.14
N VAL A 200 -13.60 -6.61 2.01
CA VAL A 200 -12.43 -6.94 1.20
C VAL A 200 -12.84 -7.83 0.05
N SER A 201 -12.42 -7.50 -1.15
CA SER A 201 -12.49 -8.37 -2.33
C SER A 201 -11.09 -8.59 -2.92
N THR A 202 -10.90 -9.73 -3.58
CA THR A 202 -9.64 -10.12 -4.21
C THR A 202 -9.83 -10.39 -5.69
N ALA A 203 -8.77 -10.35 -6.47
CA ALA A 203 -8.81 -10.55 -7.93
C ALA A 203 -9.43 -11.90 -8.35
N ASN A 204 -9.36 -12.93 -7.48
CA ASN A 204 -10.00 -14.24 -7.72
C ASN A 204 -11.49 -14.29 -7.33
N GLY A 205 -12.09 -13.15 -6.98
CA GLY A 205 -13.51 -13.02 -6.65
C GLY A 205 -13.89 -13.44 -5.23
N ALA A 206 -12.91 -13.74 -4.35
CA ALA A 206 -13.22 -14.00 -2.95
C ALA A 206 -13.57 -12.69 -2.24
N GLU A 207 -14.66 -12.69 -1.49
CA GLU A 207 -15.13 -11.55 -0.70
C GLU A 207 -15.27 -11.93 0.79
N ARG A 208 -14.91 -11.00 1.67
CA ARG A 208 -15.09 -11.12 3.13
C ARG A 208 -15.36 -9.75 3.73
N THR A 209 -16.21 -9.73 4.74
CA THR A 209 -16.41 -8.55 5.59
C THR A 209 -15.89 -8.87 6.98
N ILE A 210 -15.18 -7.93 7.58
CA ILE A 210 -14.65 -8.03 8.94
C ILE A 210 -15.28 -6.96 9.85
N THR A 211 -15.32 -7.30 11.13
CA THR A 211 -15.85 -6.50 12.24
C THR A 211 -14.70 -6.02 13.15
N PRO A 212 -14.93 -5.02 14.04
CA PRO A 212 -13.88 -4.52 14.93
C PRO A 212 -13.16 -5.62 15.71
N SER A 213 -11.84 -5.46 15.88
CA SER A 213 -10.91 -6.42 16.45
C SER A 213 -10.69 -7.69 15.60
N GLU A 214 -11.00 -7.63 14.31
CA GLU A 214 -10.62 -8.67 13.36
C GLU A 214 -9.53 -8.17 12.41
N ARG A 215 -8.63 -9.11 12.07
CA ARG A 215 -7.62 -8.96 11.05
C ARG A 215 -7.88 -9.95 9.93
N LEU A 216 -7.95 -9.46 8.70
CA LEU A 216 -7.98 -10.27 7.50
C LEU A 216 -6.61 -10.26 6.85
N ALA A 217 -6.09 -11.43 6.49
CA ALA A 217 -4.85 -11.60 5.74
C ALA A 217 -5.10 -12.36 4.44
N TYR A 218 -4.54 -11.85 3.36
CA TYR A 218 -4.49 -12.46 2.04
C TYR A 218 -3.09 -12.97 1.76
N ASN A 219 -2.90 -14.28 1.68
CA ASN A 219 -1.63 -14.88 1.32
C ASN A 219 -1.41 -14.78 -0.19
N LYS A 220 -0.33 -14.12 -0.61
CA LYS A 220 -0.05 -13.82 -2.02
C LYS A 220 0.31 -15.07 -2.85
N LYS A 221 0.87 -16.11 -2.21
CA LYS A 221 1.27 -17.36 -2.86
C LYS A 221 0.10 -18.33 -3.02
N SER A 222 -0.66 -18.55 -1.93
CA SER A 222 -1.77 -19.50 -1.92
C SER A 222 -3.10 -18.89 -2.37
N HIS A 223 -3.18 -17.55 -2.47
CA HIS A 223 -4.40 -16.78 -2.76
C HIS A 223 -5.54 -17.02 -1.75
N GLN A 224 -5.22 -17.42 -0.53
CA GLN A 224 -6.19 -17.70 0.51
C GLN A 224 -6.40 -16.49 1.42
N LEU A 225 -7.65 -16.31 1.86
CA LEU A 225 -8.04 -15.36 2.89
C LEU A 225 -8.16 -16.07 4.23
N SER A 226 -7.58 -15.47 5.26
CA SER A 226 -7.78 -15.87 6.65
C SER A 226 -8.30 -14.68 7.46
N VAL A 227 -9.16 -14.95 8.44
CA VAL A 227 -9.67 -13.94 9.39
C VAL A 227 -9.42 -14.44 10.79
N GLU A 228 -8.88 -13.57 11.63
CA GLU A 228 -8.58 -13.87 13.03
C GLU A 228 -8.98 -12.68 13.93
N LYS A 229 -9.33 -12.98 15.18
CA LYS A 229 -9.50 -11.95 16.21
C LYS A 229 -8.15 -11.56 16.78
N VAL A 230 -7.91 -10.26 16.87
CA VAL A 230 -6.63 -9.72 17.29
C VAL A 230 -6.80 -8.57 18.29
N ASP A 231 -5.74 -8.33 19.05
CA ASP A 231 -5.54 -7.06 19.74
C ASP A 231 -5.05 -6.04 18.70
N THR A 232 -5.91 -5.07 18.38
CA THR A 232 -5.63 -4.09 17.33
C THR A 232 -4.42 -3.21 17.65
N GLU A 233 -4.09 -3.02 18.92
CA GLU A 233 -2.93 -2.23 19.34
C GLU A 233 -1.61 -2.80 18.78
N LEU A 234 -1.50 -4.12 18.64
CA LEU A 234 -0.33 -4.77 18.04
C LEU A 234 -0.08 -4.37 16.58
N TYR A 235 -1.10 -3.86 15.90
CA TYR A 235 -1.06 -3.47 14.48
C TYR A 235 -1.18 -1.98 14.25
N THR A 236 -1.51 -1.19 15.29
CA THR A 236 -1.77 0.25 15.16
C THR A 236 -0.91 1.13 16.05
N SER A 237 -0.23 0.57 17.07
CA SER A 237 0.62 1.32 18.02
C SER A 237 1.75 2.10 17.32
N TRP A 238 2.16 1.67 16.13
CA TRP A 238 3.19 2.33 15.34
C TRP A 238 2.84 3.79 14.97
N ILE A 239 1.54 4.15 14.91
CA ILE A 239 1.06 5.52 14.68
C ILE A 239 1.62 6.47 15.74
N ASN A 240 1.76 5.96 16.97
CA ASN A 240 2.32 6.68 18.13
C ASN A 240 3.84 6.52 18.26
N GLY A 241 4.49 5.95 17.25
CA GLY A 241 5.93 5.69 17.24
C GLY A 241 6.37 4.52 18.11
N VAL A 242 5.47 3.57 18.39
CA VAL A 242 5.75 2.39 19.23
C VAL A 242 5.34 1.11 18.50
N TYR A 243 6.22 0.10 18.44
CA TYR A 243 5.83 -1.25 18.10
C TYR A 243 5.66 -2.09 19.36
N ILE A 244 4.56 -2.83 19.44
CA ILE A 244 4.30 -3.82 20.48
C ILE A 244 4.33 -5.20 19.81
N PHE A 245 5.29 -6.01 20.18
CA PHE A 245 5.44 -7.39 19.71
C PHE A 245 5.01 -8.35 20.82
N LYS A 246 4.12 -9.30 20.52
CA LYS A 246 3.62 -10.27 21.47
C LYS A 246 3.73 -11.67 20.88
N ASN A 247 4.65 -12.49 21.41
CA ASN A 247 4.90 -13.84 20.94
C ASN A 247 5.11 -13.93 19.40
N MET A 248 5.87 -12.97 18.86
CA MET A 248 6.08 -12.79 17.42
C MET A 248 7.41 -13.43 16.99
N PRO A 249 7.50 -14.10 15.82
CA PRO A 249 8.76 -14.60 15.28
C PRO A 249 9.80 -13.49 15.08
N LEU A 250 11.06 -13.80 15.33
CA LEU A 250 12.17 -12.85 15.19
C LEU A 250 12.26 -12.26 13.77
N GLU A 251 11.99 -13.06 12.75
CA GLU A 251 11.97 -12.62 11.36
C GLU A 251 10.98 -11.47 11.16
N GLU A 252 9.74 -11.62 11.63
CA GLU A 252 8.71 -10.57 11.51
C GLU A 252 9.05 -9.31 12.33
N ILE A 253 9.66 -9.48 13.51
CA ILE A 253 10.11 -8.37 14.35
C ILE A 253 11.22 -7.59 13.63
N LEU A 254 12.25 -8.29 13.15
CA LEU A 254 13.39 -7.65 12.47
C LEU A 254 12.97 -7.05 11.13
N GLU A 255 12.02 -7.65 10.41
CA GLU A 255 11.44 -7.08 9.20
C GLU A 255 10.78 -5.71 9.47
N LYS A 256 9.95 -5.60 10.50
CA LYS A 256 9.32 -4.33 10.90
C LYS A 256 10.35 -3.31 11.39
N LEU A 257 11.29 -3.72 12.24
CA LEU A 257 12.34 -2.85 12.76
C LEU A 257 13.31 -2.38 11.67
N SER A 258 13.59 -3.22 10.67
CA SER A 258 14.49 -2.88 9.56
C SER A 258 13.98 -1.70 8.74
N ARG A 259 12.66 -1.58 8.59
CA ARG A 259 12.04 -0.43 7.92
C ARG A 259 12.15 0.85 8.75
N TRP A 260 12.05 0.74 10.09
CA TRP A 260 12.14 1.89 10.97
C TRP A 260 13.58 2.42 11.16
N TYR A 261 14.55 1.51 11.25
CA TYR A 261 15.93 1.85 11.55
C TYR A 261 16.87 1.74 10.33
N ASP A 262 16.31 1.44 9.17
CA ASP A 262 17.02 1.34 7.89
C ASP A 262 18.25 0.42 7.95
N PHE A 263 18.02 -0.87 8.23
CA PHE A 263 19.03 -1.91 8.21
C PHE A 263 18.59 -3.13 7.41
N SER A 264 19.55 -3.96 7.00
CA SER A 264 19.35 -5.28 6.43
C SER A 264 19.61 -6.37 7.46
N VAL A 265 19.00 -7.56 7.27
CA VAL A 265 19.17 -8.70 8.17
C VAL A 265 19.75 -9.89 7.42
N THR A 266 20.74 -10.55 8.03
CA THR A 266 21.32 -11.79 7.52
C THR A 266 21.28 -12.86 8.61
N TYR A 267 20.82 -14.06 8.29
CA TYR A 267 20.74 -15.18 9.23
C TYR A 267 21.84 -16.18 8.92
N GLN A 268 22.66 -16.53 9.94
CA GLN A 268 23.61 -17.63 9.84
C GLN A 268 22.93 -19.01 10.08
N ASP A 269 21.82 -19.01 10.79
CA ASP A 269 20.99 -20.17 11.06
C ASP A 269 19.52 -19.82 10.85
N GLU A 270 18.92 -20.37 9.82
CA GLU A 270 17.53 -20.10 9.43
C GLU A 270 16.51 -20.49 10.52
N THR A 271 16.84 -21.43 11.40
CA THR A 271 15.96 -21.83 12.49
C THR A 271 15.70 -20.68 13.48
N LEU A 272 16.62 -19.73 13.59
CA LEU A 272 16.50 -18.58 14.49
C LEU A 272 15.39 -17.61 14.07
N LYS A 273 14.98 -17.63 12.81
CA LYS A 273 13.85 -16.84 12.29
C LYS A 273 12.57 -17.05 13.08
N HIS A 274 12.34 -18.28 13.51
CA HIS A 274 11.13 -18.70 14.20
C HIS A 274 11.18 -18.53 15.73
N THR A 275 12.31 -18.09 16.28
CA THR A 275 12.41 -17.78 17.72
C THR A 275 11.45 -16.65 18.07
N ARG A 276 10.63 -16.85 19.11
CA ARG A 276 9.55 -15.92 19.42
C ARG A 276 9.93 -14.98 20.55
N PHE A 277 9.57 -13.72 20.39
CA PHE A 277 9.81 -12.66 21.36
C PHE A 277 8.56 -11.86 21.68
N SER A 278 8.55 -11.28 22.89
CA SER A 278 7.61 -10.25 23.29
C SER A 278 8.41 -9.06 23.79
N LEU A 279 8.26 -7.92 23.12
CA LEU A 279 8.97 -6.69 23.48
C LEU A 279 8.21 -5.46 22.95
N THR A 280 8.54 -4.30 23.50
CA THR A 280 8.07 -3.02 22.99
C THR A 280 9.27 -2.23 22.49
N ALA A 281 9.17 -1.70 21.27
CA ALA A 281 10.17 -0.87 20.64
C ALA A 281 9.64 0.55 20.44
N ASP A 282 10.19 1.52 21.14
CA ASP A 282 9.91 2.95 20.91
C ASP A 282 10.89 3.46 19.85
N ARG A 283 10.37 4.13 18.83
CA ARG A 283 11.12 4.70 17.71
C ARG A 283 12.24 5.67 18.14
N LYS A 284 12.07 6.30 19.30
CA LYS A 284 13.08 7.20 19.87
C LYS A 284 14.24 6.45 20.54
N THR A 285 14.08 5.15 20.79
CA THR A 285 15.13 4.32 21.39
C THR A 285 16.14 3.95 20.30
N ASP A 286 17.42 4.03 20.63
CA ASP A 286 18.48 3.56 19.74
C ASP A 286 18.32 2.06 19.47
N ILE A 287 18.51 1.67 18.21
CA ILE A 287 18.43 0.26 17.79
C ILE A 287 19.40 -0.62 18.60
N ASP A 288 20.61 -0.12 18.91
CA ASP A 288 21.61 -0.89 19.63
C ASP A 288 21.11 -1.34 21.01
N LYS A 289 20.32 -0.50 21.71
CA LYS A 289 19.66 -0.88 22.98
C LYS A 289 18.60 -1.97 22.80
N LEU A 290 17.83 -1.93 21.71
CA LEU A 290 16.86 -2.99 21.41
C LEU A 290 17.55 -4.32 21.13
N LEU A 291 18.65 -4.28 20.38
CA LEU A 291 19.45 -5.47 20.09
C LEU A 291 20.08 -6.04 21.37
N GLU A 292 20.55 -5.20 22.29
CA GLU A 292 21.06 -5.65 23.60
C GLU A 292 19.99 -6.40 24.42
N VAL A 293 18.75 -5.90 24.44
CA VAL A 293 17.65 -6.56 25.15
C VAL A 293 17.40 -7.97 24.57
N ILE A 294 17.32 -8.10 23.25
CA ILE A 294 17.13 -9.38 22.56
C ILE A 294 18.33 -10.30 22.86
N ASN A 295 19.54 -9.80 22.75
CA ASN A 295 20.77 -10.53 23.05
C ASN A 295 20.82 -11.02 24.49
N TYR A 296 20.34 -10.23 25.46
CA TYR A 296 20.40 -10.60 26.86
C TYR A 296 19.34 -11.64 27.24
N THR A 297 18.16 -11.60 26.62
CA THR A 297 17.00 -12.39 27.02
C THR A 297 16.87 -13.72 26.29
N SER A 298 17.79 -14.04 25.35
CA SER A 298 17.67 -15.25 24.52
C SER A 298 19.02 -15.87 24.13
N ASP A 299 18.96 -17.04 23.49
CA ASP A 299 20.11 -17.72 22.87
C ASP A 299 20.45 -17.17 21.47
N VAL A 300 19.76 -16.14 21.06
CA VAL A 300 20.05 -15.43 19.80
C VAL A 300 21.08 -14.34 20.06
N LYS A 301 22.01 -14.15 19.14
CA LYS A 301 22.96 -13.03 19.12
C LYS A 301 22.78 -12.21 17.86
N LEU A 302 22.45 -10.93 18.02
CA LEU A 302 22.31 -9.93 16.97
C LEU A 302 23.56 -9.05 16.98
N GLU A 303 24.31 -9.05 15.89
CA GLU A 303 25.52 -8.24 15.74
C GLU A 303 25.33 -7.23 14.62
N LYS A 304 25.35 -5.95 14.98
CA LYS A 304 25.22 -4.84 14.02
C LYS A 304 26.59 -4.48 13.45
N GLN A 305 26.65 -4.38 12.13
CA GLN A 305 27.81 -3.90 11.38
C GLN A 305 27.34 -2.86 10.34
N GLY A 306 27.47 -1.58 10.66
CA GLY A 306 26.92 -0.50 9.84
C GLY A 306 25.40 -0.60 9.74
N LYS A 307 24.88 -0.74 8.52
CA LYS A 307 23.45 -0.95 8.24
C LYS A 307 23.06 -2.43 8.11
N SER A 308 23.87 -3.37 8.55
CA SER A 308 23.55 -4.79 8.51
C SER A 308 23.52 -5.39 9.91
N ILE A 309 22.53 -6.24 10.18
CA ILE A 309 22.44 -7.03 11.41
C ILE A 309 22.59 -8.50 11.06
N ASN A 310 23.59 -9.15 11.67
CA ASN A 310 23.84 -10.57 11.53
C ASN A 310 23.25 -11.32 12.71
N VAL A 311 22.36 -12.29 12.43
CA VAL A 311 21.65 -13.11 13.40
C VAL A 311 22.34 -14.48 13.50
N LYS A 312 22.84 -14.82 14.67
CA LYS A 312 23.50 -16.09 14.94
C LYS A 312 23.11 -16.69 16.29
N LYS A 313 23.40 -17.95 16.49
CA LYS A 313 23.22 -18.60 17.79
C LYS A 313 24.25 -18.07 18.79
N ARG A 314 23.83 -17.76 20.01
CA ARG A 314 24.73 -17.40 21.09
C ARG A 314 25.58 -18.64 21.46
N ARG A 315 26.88 -18.51 21.45
CA ARG A 315 27.77 -19.53 22.01
C ARG A 315 27.72 -19.40 23.53
N ILE A 316 27.29 -20.44 24.22
CA ILE A 316 27.45 -20.57 25.66
C ILE A 316 28.90 -21.01 25.86
N GLU A 317 29.74 -20.11 26.37
CA GLU A 317 31.09 -20.46 26.85
C GLU A 317 31.01 -21.11 28.21
#